data_986a03226744c26a5ca4b8cc4247e4b4
#
_entry.id   986a03226744c26a5ca4b8cc4247e4b4
#
_cell.length_a   1.000
_cell.length_b   1.000
_cell.length_c   1.000
_cell.angle_alpha   90.00
_cell.angle_beta   90.00
_cell.angle_gamma   90.00
#
_symmetry.space_group_name_H-M   'P 1'
#
loop_
_entity.id
_entity.type
_entity.pdbx_description
1 polymer ?
#
loop_
_entity_poly.entity_id
_entity_poly.type
_entity_poly.pdbx_seq_one_letter_code
_entity_poly.pdbx_strand_id
1 'polypeptide(L)'
;MEYVEIARAESERGELVLRERHENGAPTVLELRANGVFVMDSQETSTEQALADAALELVDQPRDVLVAGLGLGYTMHRVLADQRVERCSVVEIEPELLEWMRDGTVPHGPAMLADERANPVVADIATALEEVADASYDLVLLDVDNGPDHLVHQRNAELYREPFLTELRRILRPGGAVAIWSAEVSPELETVLEQVFGNAETTGCDVTLQGRDEKYWLHVARVGAVASDG
;
A
#
# COMPACT_ATOMS: atom_id res chain seq x y z
N MET A 1 29.69 1.45 -7.44
CA MET A 1 28.26 1.79 -7.30
C MET A 1 28.08 3.20 -7.85
N GLU A 2 27.24 3.37 -8.85
CA GLU A 2 26.93 4.64 -9.51
C GLU A 2 25.41 4.87 -9.43
N TYR A 3 24.99 6.11 -9.24
CA TYR A 3 23.59 6.51 -9.23
C TYR A 3 23.32 7.49 -10.35
N VAL A 4 22.27 7.25 -11.12
CA VAL A 4 21.82 8.12 -12.21
C VAL A 4 20.38 8.52 -11.94
N GLU A 5 20.13 9.81 -11.76
CA GLU A 5 18.78 10.34 -11.66
C GLU A 5 18.08 10.23 -13.01
N ILE A 6 16.90 9.61 -13.05
CA ILE A 6 16.11 9.42 -14.28
C ILE A 6 14.83 10.25 -14.30
N ALA A 7 14.29 10.58 -13.13
CA ALA A 7 13.14 11.48 -13.02
C ALA A 7 13.15 12.21 -11.67
N ARG A 8 12.60 13.43 -11.68
CA ARG A 8 12.41 14.27 -10.49
C ARG A 8 11.10 15.01 -10.60
N ALA A 9 10.41 15.13 -9.50
CA ALA A 9 9.23 15.98 -9.35
C ALA A 9 9.31 16.75 -8.04
N GLU A 10 8.67 17.92 -8.01
CA GLU A 10 8.55 18.76 -6.83
C GLU A 10 7.08 19.13 -6.63
N SER A 11 6.58 18.96 -5.43
CA SER A 11 5.21 19.30 -5.04
C SER A 11 5.22 20.09 -3.71
N GLU A 12 4.04 20.50 -3.24
CA GLU A 12 3.90 21.08 -1.89
C GLU A 12 4.30 20.10 -0.78
N ARG A 13 4.36 18.79 -1.07
CA ARG A 13 4.77 17.73 -0.15
C ARG A 13 6.29 17.51 -0.17
N GLY A 14 6.98 18.15 -1.10
CA GLY A 14 8.43 18.10 -1.25
C GLY A 14 8.86 17.46 -2.57
N GLU A 15 9.99 16.79 -2.54
CA GLU A 15 10.68 16.26 -3.70
C GLU A 15 10.51 14.75 -3.82
N LEU A 16 10.20 14.28 -5.03
CA LEU A 16 10.33 12.89 -5.43
C LEU A 16 11.49 12.72 -6.41
N VAL A 17 12.30 11.71 -6.22
CA VAL A 17 13.41 11.37 -7.11
C VAL A 17 13.35 9.89 -7.43
N LEU A 18 13.32 9.58 -8.73
CA LEU A 18 13.54 8.22 -9.23
C LEU A 18 14.95 8.16 -9.83
N ARG A 19 15.73 7.20 -9.39
CA ARG A 19 17.10 7.01 -9.87
C ARG A 19 17.42 5.55 -10.13
N GLU A 20 18.36 5.33 -11.00
CA GLU A 20 18.97 4.02 -11.21
C GLU A 20 20.23 3.87 -10.36
N ARG A 21 20.39 2.70 -9.77
CA ARG A 21 21.61 2.25 -9.12
C ARG A 21 22.26 1.19 -9.99
N HIS A 22 23.50 1.47 -10.38
CA HIS A 22 24.31 0.57 -11.19
C HIS A 22 25.46 0.02 -10.36
N GLU A 23 25.59 -1.29 -10.37
CA GLU A 23 26.70 -2.00 -9.75
C GLU A 23 27.29 -3.01 -10.75
N ASN A 24 28.65 -3.07 -10.83
CA ASN A 24 29.30 -3.92 -11.80
C ASN A 24 28.88 -5.39 -11.66
N GLY A 25 28.30 -5.94 -12.73
CA GLY A 25 27.87 -7.34 -12.80
C GLY A 25 26.49 -7.64 -12.15
N ALA A 26 25.79 -6.64 -11.63
CA ALA A 26 24.44 -6.76 -11.12
C ALA A 26 23.40 -6.10 -12.05
N PRO A 27 22.14 -6.51 -12.00
CA PRO A 27 21.06 -5.80 -12.70
C PRO A 27 20.93 -4.35 -12.19
N THR A 28 20.47 -3.46 -13.07
CA THR A 28 20.11 -2.10 -12.70
C THR A 28 18.92 -2.11 -11.74
N VAL A 29 19.01 -1.34 -10.68
CA VAL A 29 17.96 -1.22 -9.65
C VAL A 29 17.36 0.17 -9.71
N LEU A 30 16.04 0.26 -9.82
CA LEU A 30 15.29 1.49 -9.64
C LEU A 30 15.15 1.78 -8.14
N GLU A 31 15.39 3.01 -7.75
CA GLU A 31 15.24 3.47 -6.37
C GLU A 31 14.38 4.73 -6.32
N LEU A 32 13.31 4.69 -5.53
CA LEU A 32 12.42 5.81 -5.26
C LEU A 32 12.82 6.47 -3.93
N ARG A 33 12.91 7.79 -3.96
CA ARG A 33 13.17 8.61 -2.79
C ARG A 33 12.15 9.73 -2.66
N ALA A 34 11.78 10.06 -1.43
CA ALA A 34 10.96 11.22 -1.09
C ALA A 34 11.70 12.09 -0.08
N ASN A 35 11.86 13.37 -0.36
CA ASN A 35 12.57 14.33 0.50
C ASN A 35 13.98 13.86 0.92
N GLY A 36 14.70 13.21 -0.01
CA GLY A 36 16.01 12.64 0.24
C GLY A 36 16.01 11.34 1.05
N VAL A 37 14.85 10.87 1.55
CA VAL A 37 14.71 9.59 2.27
C VAL A 37 14.45 8.46 1.29
N PHE A 38 15.06 7.30 1.51
CA PHE A 38 14.77 6.08 0.76
C PHE A 38 13.33 5.63 1.06
N VAL A 39 12.56 5.36 0.01
CA VAL A 39 11.20 4.82 0.12
C VAL A 39 11.21 3.34 -0.21
N MET A 40 11.66 2.97 -1.42
CA MET A 40 11.70 1.59 -1.89
C MET A 40 12.64 1.43 -3.09
N ASP A 41 12.94 0.19 -3.46
CA ASP A 41 13.65 -0.10 -4.70
C ASP A 41 13.08 -1.34 -5.43
N SER A 42 13.54 -1.56 -6.66
CA SER A 42 13.09 -2.69 -7.49
C SER A 42 13.83 -4.00 -7.20
N GLN A 43 14.79 -4.01 -6.32
CA GLN A 43 15.53 -5.21 -5.93
C GLN A 43 14.85 -5.93 -4.78
N GLU A 44 14.39 -5.17 -3.79
CA GLU A 44 13.79 -5.70 -2.57
C GLU A 44 12.28 -5.36 -2.55
N THR A 45 11.50 -6.25 -3.10
CA THR A 45 10.03 -6.11 -3.22
C THR A 45 9.28 -7.12 -2.34
N SER A 46 10.01 -7.79 -1.44
CA SER A 46 9.45 -8.84 -0.59
C SER A 46 8.44 -8.33 0.42
N THR A 47 8.61 -7.08 0.88
CA THR A 47 7.71 -6.43 1.84
C THR A 47 6.33 -6.19 1.24
N GLU A 48 6.28 -5.60 0.04
CA GLU A 48 5.05 -5.31 -0.68
C GLU A 48 4.31 -6.59 -1.10
N GLN A 49 5.06 -7.60 -1.53
CA GLN A 49 4.50 -8.90 -1.86
C GLN A 49 3.95 -9.61 -0.63
N ALA A 50 4.68 -9.58 0.51
CA ALA A 50 4.23 -10.18 1.76
C ALA A 50 2.97 -9.52 2.29
N LEU A 51 2.88 -8.17 2.22
CA LEU A 51 1.66 -7.44 2.56
C LEU A 51 0.47 -7.92 1.72
N ALA A 52 0.63 -7.94 0.40
CA ALA A 52 -0.44 -8.34 -0.50
C ALA A 52 -0.87 -9.79 -0.28
N ASP A 53 0.09 -10.72 -0.15
CA ASP A 53 -0.19 -12.14 0.08
C ASP A 53 -0.94 -12.35 1.40
N ALA A 54 -0.43 -11.80 2.49
CA ALA A 54 -1.07 -11.93 3.79
C ALA A 54 -2.46 -11.28 3.81
N ALA A 55 -2.63 -10.12 3.16
CA ALA A 55 -3.92 -9.45 3.08
C ALA A 55 -4.96 -10.24 2.26
N LEU A 56 -4.56 -10.81 1.12
CA LEU A 56 -5.44 -11.61 0.26
C LEU A 56 -5.92 -12.91 0.94
N GLU A 57 -5.16 -13.44 1.88
CA GLU A 57 -5.56 -14.60 2.69
C GLU A 57 -6.65 -14.28 3.73
N LEU A 58 -6.85 -12.99 4.05
CA LEU A 58 -7.84 -12.57 5.05
C LEU A 58 -9.28 -12.71 4.56
N VAL A 59 -9.50 -12.72 3.24
CA VAL A 59 -10.81 -12.66 2.60
C VAL A 59 -10.97 -13.77 1.57
N ASP A 60 -12.04 -14.56 1.68
CA ASP A 60 -12.29 -15.67 0.75
C ASP A 60 -12.52 -15.18 -0.69
N GLN A 61 -13.17 -14.04 -0.87
CA GLN A 61 -13.53 -13.46 -2.15
C GLN A 61 -13.10 -11.99 -2.23
N PRO A 62 -11.81 -11.68 -2.38
CA PRO A 62 -11.29 -10.31 -2.47
C PRO A 62 -11.52 -9.73 -3.89
N ARG A 63 -12.78 -9.51 -4.28
CA ARG A 63 -13.13 -9.06 -5.63
C ARG A 63 -12.76 -7.61 -5.86
N ASP A 64 -13.14 -6.74 -4.92
CA ASP A 64 -12.86 -5.32 -4.96
C ASP A 64 -11.82 -4.97 -3.91
N VAL A 65 -10.61 -4.66 -4.35
CA VAL A 65 -9.47 -4.34 -3.48
C VAL A 65 -9.09 -2.88 -3.64
N LEU A 66 -8.87 -2.19 -2.52
CA LEU A 66 -8.30 -0.85 -2.46
C LEU A 66 -6.88 -0.93 -1.91
N VAL A 67 -5.92 -0.36 -2.64
CA VAL A 67 -4.55 -0.14 -2.18
C VAL A 67 -4.34 1.36 -2.01
N ALA A 68 -3.99 1.80 -0.81
CA ALA A 68 -3.57 3.16 -0.55
C ALA A 68 -2.05 3.23 -0.61
N GLY A 69 -1.53 4.00 -1.56
CA GLY A 69 -0.12 4.07 -1.95
C GLY A 69 0.19 3.25 -3.21
N LEU A 70 0.85 3.86 -4.18
CA LEU A 70 1.29 3.20 -5.42
C LEU A 70 2.76 2.79 -5.33
N GLY A 71 3.63 3.71 -4.90
CA GLY A 71 5.07 3.53 -4.95
C GLY A 71 5.54 3.11 -6.35
N LEU A 72 6.33 2.05 -6.45
CA LEU A 72 6.70 1.43 -7.73
C LEU A 72 5.69 0.35 -8.19
N GLY A 73 4.56 0.20 -7.52
CA GLY A 73 3.42 -0.61 -7.93
C GLY A 73 3.48 -2.10 -7.56
N TYR A 74 4.42 -2.54 -6.74
CA TYR A 74 4.59 -3.97 -6.45
C TYR A 74 3.44 -4.59 -5.67
N THR A 75 2.87 -3.86 -4.71
CA THR A 75 1.65 -4.28 -3.98
C THR A 75 0.48 -4.46 -4.95
N MET A 76 0.20 -3.46 -5.80
CA MET A 76 -0.82 -3.55 -6.83
C MET A 76 -0.59 -4.73 -7.79
N HIS A 77 0.65 -4.90 -8.26
CA HIS A 77 1.03 -6.01 -9.15
C HIS A 77 0.73 -7.36 -8.51
N ARG A 78 1.05 -7.51 -7.22
CA ARG A 78 0.79 -8.76 -6.51
C ARG A 78 -0.69 -9.02 -6.30
N VAL A 79 -1.47 -7.98 -5.98
CA VAL A 79 -2.93 -8.04 -5.88
C VAL A 79 -3.55 -8.48 -7.21
N LEU A 80 -3.13 -7.90 -8.33
CA LEU A 80 -3.62 -8.26 -9.66
C LEU A 80 -3.22 -9.67 -10.13
N ALA A 81 -2.20 -10.27 -9.53
CA ALA A 81 -1.84 -11.66 -9.79
C ALA A 81 -2.88 -12.67 -9.24
N ASP A 82 -3.70 -12.27 -8.27
CA ASP A 82 -4.78 -13.10 -7.75
C ASP A 82 -6.00 -13.07 -8.69
N GLN A 83 -6.44 -14.25 -9.12
CA GLN A 83 -7.55 -14.41 -10.07
C GLN A 83 -8.93 -14.13 -9.44
N ARG A 84 -9.02 -14.05 -8.11
CA ARG A 84 -10.26 -13.69 -7.41
C ARG A 84 -10.53 -12.18 -7.47
N VAL A 85 -9.50 -11.37 -7.72
CA VAL A 85 -9.61 -9.92 -7.81
C VAL A 85 -10.25 -9.53 -9.14
N GLU A 86 -11.35 -8.80 -9.08
CA GLU A 86 -12.10 -8.27 -10.22
C GLU A 86 -11.78 -6.78 -10.46
N ARG A 87 -11.41 -6.05 -9.39
CA ARG A 87 -11.00 -4.64 -9.44
C ARG A 87 -9.96 -4.35 -8.38
N CYS A 88 -8.88 -3.70 -8.78
CA CYS A 88 -7.86 -3.16 -7.89
C CYS A 88 -7.80 -1.64 -8.06
N SER A 89 -8.38 -0.90 -7.12
CA SER A 89 -8.24 0.56 -7.05
C SER A 89 -6.97 0.91 -6.29
N VAL A 90 -6.15 1.78 -6.86
CA VAL A 90 -4.94 2.29 -6.18
C VAL A 90 -5.04 3.80 -6.08
N VAL A 91 -4.99 4.31 -4.86
CA VAL A 91 -5.02 5.76 -4.60
C VAL A 91 -3.60 6.23 -4.31
N GLU A 92 -3.11 7.15 -5.14
CA GLU A 92 -1.80 7.74 -5.05
C GLU A 92 -1.92 9.26 -4.97
N ILE A 93 -1.21 9.87 -4.02
CA ILE A 93 -1.29 11.32 -3.80
C ILE A 93 -0.37 12.10 -4.74
N GLU A 94 0.72 11.48 -5.24
CA GLU A 94 1.68 12.11 -6.14
C GLU A 94 1.35 11.76 -7.61
N PRO A 95 0.79 12.72 -8.38
CA PRO A 95 0.41 12.46 -9.77
C PRO A 95 1.60 12.05 -10.64
N GLU A 96 2.78 12.53 -10.34
CA GLU A 96 4.00 12.26 -11.08
C GLU A 96 4.39 10.77 -11.01
N LEU A 97 4.16 10.09 -9.90
CA LEU A 97 4.38 8.64 -9.82
C LEU A 97 3.52 7.88 -10.83
N LEU A 98 2.25 8.27 -10.94
CA LEU A 98 1.36 7.65 -11.92
C LEU A 98 1.75 8.01 -13.37
N GLU A 99 2.26 9.21 -13.61
CA GLU A 99 2.80 9.60 -14.93
C GLU A 99 4.03 8.77 -15.29
N TRP A 100 4.98 8.60 -14.37
CA TRP A 100 6.17 7.74 -14.56
C TRP A 100 5.82 6.27 -14.81
N MET A 101 4.72 5.79 -14.22
CA MET A 101 4.19 4.46 -14.52
C MET A 101 3.59 4.39 -15.92
N ARG A 102 2.85 5.42 -16.36
CA ARG A 102 2.17 5.44 -17.67
C ARG A 102 3.13 5.58 -18.84
N ASP A 103 4.14 6.44 -18.72
CA ASP A 103 5.06 6.76 -19.80
C ASP A 103 6.25 5.77 -19.91
N GLY A 104 6.39 4.85 -18.94
CA GLY A 104 7.44 3.83 -18.91
C GLY A 104 8.75 4.32 -18.29
N THR A 105 8.79 5.49 -17.65
CA THR A 105 9.89 5.89 -16.77
C THR A 105 10.10 4.85 -15.67
N VAL A 106 9.01 4.28 -15.14
CA VAL A 106 9.01 3.00 -14.42
C VAL A 106 8.73 1.89 -15.44
N PRO A 107 9.72 1.05 -15.83
CA PRO A 107 9.63 0.19 -17.02
C PRO A 107 8.48 -0.82 -17.04
N HIS A 108 8.06 -1.31 -15.88
CA HIS A 108 6.93 -2.26 -15.75
C HIS A 108 5.56 -1.58 -15.65
N GLY A 109 5.54 -0.26 -15.47
CA GLY A 109 4.33 0.53 -15.27
C GLY A 109 3.28 0.40 -16.38
N PRO A 110 3.64 0.59 -17.67
CA PRO A 110 2.66 0.53 -18.74
C PRO A 110 1.95 -0.83 -18.83
N ALA A 111 2.69 -1.93 -18.64
CA ALA A 111 2.10 -3.27 -18.68
C ALA A 111 1.15 -3.52 -17.50
N MET A 112 1.50 -3.03 -16.31
CA MET A 112 0.67 -3.15 -15.12
C MET A 112 -0.62 -2.31 -15.24
N LEU A 113 -0.51 -1.09 -15.72
CA LEU A 113 -1.66 -0.21 -15.90
C LEU A 113 -2.56 -0.60 -17.09
N ALA A 114 -2.10 -1.49 -17.96
CA ALA A 114 -2.90 -2.06 -19.06
C ALA A 114 -3.83 -3.19 -18.60
N ASP A 115 -3.72 -3.70 -17.38
CA ASP A 115 -4.67 -4.66 -16.82
C ASP A 115 -6.03 -3.96 -16.64
N GLU A 116 -7.08 -4.51 -17.25
CA GLU A 116 -8.44 -3.91 -17.21
C GLU A 116 -9.03 -3.82 -15.79
N ARG A 117 -8.48 -4.57 -14.84
CA ARG A 117 -8.86 -4.53 -13.42
C ARG A 117 -8.17 -3.41 -12.66
N ALA A 118 -7.12 -2.82 -13.21
CA ALA A 118 -6.36 -1.74 -12.60
C ALA A 118 -7.14 -0.42 -12.69
N ASN A 119 -7.36 0.21 -11.54
CA ASN A 119 -8.05 1.52 -11.45
C ASN A 119 -7.22 2.51 -10.61
N PRO A 120 -6.18 3.14 -11.20
CA PRO A 120 -5.37 4.12 -10.50
C PRO A 120 -6.08 5.46 -10.39
N VAL A 121 -6.08 6.03 -9.19
CA VAL A 121 -6.72 7.31 -8.84
C VAL A 121 -5.68 8.23 -8.21
N VAL A 122 -5.53 9.45 -8.75
CA VAL A 122 -4.70 10.49 -8.13
C VAL A 122 -5.56 11.27 -7.14
N ALA A 123 -5.33 11.06 -5.85
CA ALA A 123 -6.02 11.77 -4.77
C ALA A 123 -5.30 11.59 -3.43
N ASP A 124 -5.61 12.45 -2.48
CA ASP A 124 -5.36 12.17 -1.07
C ASP A 124 -6.37 11.09 -0.62
N ILE A 125 -5.86 10.00 -0.05
CA ILE A 125 -6.71 8.86 0.36
C ILE A 125 -7.79 9.28 1.36
N ALA A 126 -7.48 10.18 2.31
CA ALA A 126 -8.46 10.65 3.29
C ALA A 126 -9.64 11.36 2.61
N THR A 127 -9.35 12.18 1.58
CA THR A 127 -10.40 12.87 0.81
C THR A 127 -11.12 11.91 -0.14
N ALA A 128 -10.39 10.99 -0.77
CA ALA A 128 -10.99 10.04 -1.71
C ALA A 128 -12.05 9.14 -1.04
N LEU A 129 -11.83 8.76 0.22
CA LEU A 129 -12.79 7.91 0.96
C LEU A 129 -14.15 8.57 1.16
N GLU A 130 -14.20 9.91 1.27
CA GLU A 130 -15.47 10.64 1.44
C GLU A 130 -16.45 10.44 0.28
N GLU A 131 -15.91 10.19 -0.93
CA GLU A 131 -16.70 9.97 -2.15
C GLU A 131 -17.04 8.50 -2.38
N VAL A 132 -16.44 7.57 -1.62
CA VAL A 132 -16.68 6.14 -1.76
C VAL A 132 -17.98 5.74 -1.05
N ALA A 133 -18.84 5.00 -1.75
CA ALA A 133 -20.07 4.46 -1.15
C ALA A 133 -19.75 3.42 -0.08
N ASP A 134 -20.68 3.24 0.86
CA ASP A 134 -20.59 2.22 1.90
C ASP A 134 -20.50 0.82 1.28
N ALA A 135 -19.75 -0.07 1.94
CA ALA A 135 -19.61 -1.48 1.57
C ALA A 135 -19.19 -1.68 0.08
N SER A 136 -18.21 -0.91 -0.38
CA SER A 136 -17.69 -0.94 -1.77
C SER A 136 -16.53 -1.91 -1.96
N TYR A 137 -15.76 -2.20 -0.91
CA TYR A 137 -14.55 -3.01 -0.98
C TYR A 137 -14.61 -4.24 -0.11
N ASP A 138 -13.94 -5.30 -0.55
CA ASP A 138 -13.76 -6.53 0.23
C ASP A 138 -12.48 -6.47 1.06
N LEU A 139 -11.46 -5.76 0.56
CA LEU A 139 -10.15 -5.67 1.17
C LEU A 139 -9.56 -4.28 0.97
N VAL A 140 -8.96 -3.73 2.01
CA VAL A 140 -8.17 -2.49 1.95
C VAL A 140 -6.75 -2.78 2.44
N LEU A 141 -5.75 -2.41 1.65
CA LEU A 141 -4.34 -2.41 2.02
C LEU A 141 -3.87 -0.97 2.21
N LEU A 142 -3.40 -0.64 3.41
CA LEU A 142 -2.78 0.65 3.70
C LEU A 142 -1.26 0.51 3.61
N ASP A 143 -0.71 0.97 2.48
CA ASP A 143 0.70 0.86 2.08
C ASP A 143 1.27 2.27 1.80
N VAL A 144 1.07 3.20 2.73
CA VAL A 144 1.44 4.62 2.56
C VAL A 144 2.80 4.92 3.17
N ASP A 145 3.09 4.36 4.33
CA ASP A 145 4.31 4.54 5.12
C ASP A 145 4.76 3.18 5.70
N ASN A 146 5.86 3.19 6.42
CA ASN A 146 6.30 2.04 7.21
C ASN A 146 5.61 1.97 8.59
N GLY A 147 4.33 2.36 8.66
CA GLY A 147 3.52 2.39 9.87
C GLY A 147 3.50 3.74 10.58
N PRO A 148 2.75 3.88 11.69
CA PRO A 148 2.51 5.15 12.36
C PRO A 148 3.76 5.80 12.96
N ASP A 149 4.79 5.01 13.25
CA ASP A 149 6.04 5.47 13.88
C ASP A 149 7.12 5.85 12.86
N HIS A 150 6.94 5.54 11.58
CA HIS A 150 7.88 5.78 10.49
C HIS A 150 7.25 6.53 9.33
N LEU A 151 6.81 7.76 9.59
CA LEU A 151 6.08 8.59 8.64
C LEU A 151 7.01 9.27 7.63
N VAL A 152 6.71 9.13 6.34
CA VAL A 152 7.32 9.95 5.27
C VAL A 152 6.83 11.39 5.38
N HIS A 153 5.54 11.57 5.72
CA HIS A 153 4.95 12.87 5.98
C HIS A 153 4.19 12.88 7.30
N GLN A 154 4.40 13.92 8.13
CA GLN A 154 3.74 14.03 9.44
C GLN A 154 2.20 14.01 9.37
N ARG A 155 1.61 14.46 8.27
CA ARG A 155 0.15 14.43 8.05
C ARG A 155 -0.40 13.00 7.97
N ASN A 156 0.41 12.04 7.55
CA ASN A 156 0.01 10.64 7.46
C ASN A 156 -0.31 10.02 8.83
N ALA A 157 0.11 10.66 9.93
CA ALA A 157 -0.31 10.24 11.27
C ALA A 157 -1.85 10.16 11.42
N GLU A 158 -2.60 10.98 10.70
CA GLU A 158 -4.06 10.97 10.74
C GLU A 158 -4.67 9.69 10.13
N LEU A 159 -3.95 9.00 9.23
CA LEU A 159 -4.38 7.75 8.61
C LEU A 159 -4.43 6.56 9.59
N TYR A 160 -3.79 6.70 10.75
CA TYR A 160 -3.76 5.67 11.80
C TYR A 160 -4.69 5.98 12.97
N ARG A 161 -5.56 7.00 12.84
CA ARG A 161 -6.47 7.45 13.88
C ARG A 161 -7.92 7.02 13.64
N GLU A 162 -8.70 7.06 14.71
CA GLU A 162 -10.11 6.64 14.72
C GLU A 162 -10.95 7.22 13.57
N PRO A 163 -10.90 8.53 13.24
CA PRO A 163 -11.75 9.07 12.17
C PRO A 163 -11.50 8.40 10.82
N PHE A 164 -10.24 8.26 10.42
CA PHE A 164 -9.88 7.62 9.15
C PHE A 164 -10.19 6.12 9.15
N LEU A 165 -9.88 5.41 10.24
CA LEU A 165 -10.17 3.98 10.36
C LEU A 165 -11.68 3.70 10.39
N THR A 166 -12.48 4.64 10.88
CA THR A 166 -13.95 4.57 10.81
C THR A 166 -14.44 4.65 9.37
N GLU A 167 -13.85 5.52 8.55
CA GLU A 167 -14.14 5.60 7.12
C GLU A 167 -13.70 4.32 6.38
N LEU A 168 -12.55 3.75 6.70
CA LEU A 168 -12.14 2.46 6.16
C LEU A 168 -13.15 1.36 6.50
N ARG A 169 -13.64 1.32 7.75
CA ARG A 169 -14.68 0.37 8.15
C ARG A 169 -15.98 0.59 7.38
N ARG A 170 -16.37 1.83 7.12
CA ARG A 170 -17.60 2.17 6.38
C ARG A 170 -17.58 1.63 4.96
N ILE A 171 -16.45 1.78 4.27
CA ILE A 171 -16.33 1.34 2.87
C ILE A 171 -16.14 -0.17 2.71
N LEU A 172 -15.80 -0.89 3.78
CA LEU A 172 -15.63 -2.33 3.76
C LEU A 172 -16.98 -3.05 3.84
N ARG A 173 -17.12 -4.09 3.03
CA ARG A 173 -18.28 -5.01 3.08
C ARG A 173 -18.27 -5.84 4.37
N PRO A 174 -19.42 -6.35 4.81
CA PRO A 174 -19.46 -7.37 5.85
C PRO A 174 -18.56 -8.57 5.48
N GLY A 175 -17.66 -8.96 6.40
CA GLY A 175 -16.63 -9.98 6.16
C GLY A 175 -15.37 -9.46 5.49
N GLY A 176 -15.34 -8.18 5.10
CA GLY A 176 -14.14 -7.53 4.56
C GLY A 176 -13.10 -7.20 5.62
N ALA A 177 -11.89 -6.89 5.18
CA ALA A 177 -10.75 -6.65 6.06
C ALA A 177 -9.94 -5.41 5.66
N VAL A 178 -9.29 -4.80 6.64
CA VAL A 178 -8.19 -3.85 6.44
C VAL A 178 -6.89 -4.49 6.89
N ALA A 179 -5.84 -4.30 6.10
CA ALA A 179 -4.47 -4.71 6.39
C ALA A 179 -3.55 -3.48 6.35
N ILE A 180 -2.82 -3.24 7.41
CA ILE A 180 -1.92 -2.09 7.58
C ILE A 180 -0.52 -2.59 7.81
N TRP A 181 0.41 -2.20 6.96
CA TRP A 181 1.82 -2.58 7.05
C TRP A 181 2.58 -1.66 7.98
N SER A 182 3.48 -2.22 8.80
CA SER A 182 4.30 -1.45 9.74
C SER A 182 5.67 -2.08 9.94
N ALA A 183 6.72 -1.25 10.00
CA ALA A 183 8.07 -1.68 10.33
C ALA A 183 8.21 -2.09 11.81
N GLU A 184 7.33 -1.59 12.68
CA GLU A 184 7.34 -1.89 14.11
C GLU A 184 5.94 -2.26 14.60
N VAL A 185 5.90 -2.96 15.75
CA VAL A 185 4.64 -3.21 16.46
C VAL A 185 4.11 -1.89 16.98
N SER A 186 2.86 -1.57 16.68
CA SER A 186 2.17 -0.39 17.21
C SER A 186 0.97 -0.78 18.06
N PRO A 187 1.15 -0.86 19.40
CA PRO A 187 0.03 -1.13 20.32
C PRO A 187 -1.05 -0.05 20.30
N GLU A 188 -0.67 1.18 19.92
CA GLU A 188 -1.63 2.28 19.77
C GLU A 188 -2.55 2.05 18.59
N LEU A 189 -1.99 1.65 17.43
CA LEU A 189 -2.77 1.29 16.25
C LEU A 189 -3.69 0.08 16.54
N GLU A 190 -3.18 -0.94 17.20
CA GLU A 190 -3.97 -2.11 17.60
C GLU A 190 -5.15 -1.71 18.49
N THR A 191 -4.93 -0.81 19.45
CA THR A 191 -5.99 -0.29 20.31
C THR A 191 -7.07 0.46 19.51
N VAL A 192 -6.67 1.29 18.54
CA VAL A 192 -7.62 2.03 17.70
C VAL A 192 -8.40 1.09 16.78
N LEU A 193 -7.74 0.10 16.20
CA LEU A 193 -8.41 -0.94 15.38
C LEU A 193 -9.45 -1.71 16.21
N GLU A 194 -9.10 -2.13 17.43
CA GLU A 194 -10.02 -2.77 18.37
C GLU A 194 -11.24 -1.89 18.67
N GLN A 195 -11.02 -0.58 18.91
CA GLN A 195 -12.10 0.37 19.18
C GLN A 195 -13.03 0.54 17.98
N VAL A 196 -12.47 0.64 16.77
CA VAL A 196 -13.25 0.91 15.55
C VAL A 196 -13.94 -0.36 15.03
N PHE A 197 -13.22 -1.49 14.95
CA PHE A 197 -13.70 -2.72 14.32
C PHE A 197 -14.28 -3.74 15.31
N GLY A 198 -13.92 -3.61 16.60
CA GLY A 198 -14.23 -4.60 17.63
C GLY A 198 -13.32 -5.83 17.61
N ASN A 199 -12.27 -5.77 16.85
CA ASN A 199 -11.20 -6.78 16.76
C ASN A 199 -9.94 -6.17 16.18
N ALA A 200 -8.79 -6.70 16.56
CA ALA A 200 -7.50 -6.43 15.95
C ALA A 200 -6.62 -7.66 16.06
N GLU A 201 -5.80 -7.90 15.08
CA GLU A 201 -4.80 -8.97 15.05
C GLU A 201 -3.48 -8.40 14.51
N THR A 202 -2.38 -8.70 15.17
CA THR A 202 -1.04 -8.28 14.74
C THR A 202 -0.18 -9.51 14.50
N THR A 203 0.30 -9.66 13.27
CA THR A 203 1.14 -10.79 12.85
C THR A 203 2.49 -10.29 12.36
N GLY A 204 3.58 -10.91 12.85
CA GLY A 204 4.93 -10.63 12.37
C GLY A 204 5.23 -11.37 11.08
N CYS A 205 5.74 -10.65 10.08
CA CYS A 205 6.19 -11.16 8.80
C CYS A 205 7.71 -11.03 8.71
N ASP A 206 8.42 -12.15 8.55
CA ASP A 206 9.86 -12.15 8.34
C ASP A 206 10.13 -11.78 6.87
N VAL A 207 10.94 -10.77 6.65
CA VAL A 207 11.33 -10.27 5.33
C VAL A 207 12.84 -10.11 5.24
N THR A 208 13.41 -10.16 4.03
CA THR A 208 14.82 -9.87 3.83
C THR A 208 14.95 -8.52 3.12
N LEU A 209 15.42 -7.50 3.81
CA LEU A 209 15.61 -6.17 3.27
C LEU A 209 17.10 -5.84 3.15
N GLN A 210 17.57 -5.56 1.94
CA GLN A 210 18.98 -5.26 1.64
C GLN A 210 19.95 -6.32 2.20
N GLY A 211 19.57 -7.60 2.12
CA GLY A 211 20.36 -8.73 2.62
C GLY A 211 20.39 -8.88 4.16
N ARG A 212 19.50 -8.20 4.88
CA ARG A 212 19.31 -8.32 6.32
C ARG A 212 17.96 -8.95 6.59
N ASP A 213 17.91 -9.86 7.55
CA ASP A 213 16.65 -10.40 8.05
C ASP A 213 16.02 -9.36 8.95
N GLU A 214 14.85 -8.88 8.54
CA GLU A 214 14.05 -7.87 9.23
C GLU A 214 12.68 -8.47 9.55
N LYS A 215 11.97 -7.88 10.49
CA LYS A 215 10.60 -8.25 10.79
C LYS A 215 9.69 -7.05 10.62
N TYR A 216 8.69 -7.21 9.79
CA TYR A 216 7.59 -6.28 9.63
C TYR A 216 6.33 -6.83 10.29
N TRP A 217 5.36 -5.98 10.46
CA TRP A 217 4.14 -6.31 11.17
C TRP A 217 2.93 -5.96 10.33
N LEU A 218 2.00 -6.89 10.27
CA LEU A 218 0.70 -6.71 9.64
C LEU A 218 -0.35 -6.54 10.73
N HIS A 219 -0.92 -5.34 10.81
CA HIS A 219 -2.07 -5.05 11.67
C HIS A 219 -3.34 -5.23 10.84
N VAL A 220 -4.25 -6.07 11.33
CA VAL A 220 -5.45 -6.47 10.61
C VAL A 220 -6.67 -6.24 11.48
N ALA A 221 -7.73 -5.73 10.86
CA ALA A 221 -9.08 -5.75 11.47
C ALA A 221 -10.13 -6.15 10.42
N ARG A 222 -11.25 -6.71 10.89
CA ARG A 222 -12.31 -7.23 10.02
C ARG A 222 -13.66 -6.63 10.36
N VAL A 223 -14.47 -6.38 9.36
CA VAL A 223 -15.89 -6.10 9.55
C VAL A 223 -16.62 -7.42 9.80
N GLY A 224 -17.39 -7.51 10.88
CA GLY A 224 -18.15 -8.71 11.19
C GLY A 224 -19.02 -9.15 10.00
N ALA A 225 -19.02 -10.44 9.71
CA ALA A 225 -19.94 -11.00 8.73
C ALA A 225 -21.38 -10.83 9.23
N VAL A 226 -22.31 -10.50 8.33
CA VAL A 226 -23.75 -10.56 8.67
C VAL A 226 -24.08 -12.01 8.98
N ALA A 227 -24.59 -12.29 10.18
CA ALA A 227 -25.10 -13.60 10.48
C ALA A 227 -26.17 -13.96 9.43
N SER A 228 -25.91 -15.00 8.64
CA SER A 228 -26.94 -15.56 7.76
C SER A 228 -28.00 -16.14 8.64
N ASP A 229 -29.15 -15.44 8.77
CA ASP A 229 -30.35 -16.02 9.33
C ASP A 229 -30.71 -17.24 8.49
N GLY A 230 -30.51 -18.43 9.08
CA GLY A 230 -30.79 -19.74 8.50
C GLY A 230 -32.26 -20.05 8.42
#